data_c140d8a5d752a91475a26675fe5e7f67
#
_entry.id   c140d8a5d752a91475a26675fe5e7f67
#
_cell.length_a   1.000
_cell.length_b   1.000
_cell.length_c   1.000
_cell.angle_alpha   90.00
_cell.angle_beta   90.00
_cell.angle_gamma   90.00
#
_symmetry.space_group_name_H-M   'P 1'
#
loop_
_entity.id
_entity.type
_entity.pdbx_description
1 polymer ?
#
loop_
_entity_poly.entity_id
_entity_poly.type
_entity_poly.pdbx_seq_one_letter_code
_entity_poly.pdbx_strand_id
1 'polypeptide(L)'
;DMFYDFLFLTEEEAKNIKNDNDEYEGSFWFPVGKILDFREESDVNDYLIDNDLNTVADKAQAKFANKALFKLYSIIHNKQTISYYLEESTELDKVLNIFIRVNSGGTTLSYSDLLLSFATAQWEHKDAREEINEFVEEVNMIGRGFNIGKDLILKSCLVLADFVDITFKVDNFNRQNMLVIEKNWDEYTDAIRIAVELMASFGFSRDNLNSNSILIPIAYYIKTIGNPVNFVDSKKYASDRGKIKKWIVASLLRRVFSSQPDGILRPVREIIQKNTSGAFPLEEIIDRFKGTNRDIKFTDDTIENLLWTKYGSSDALVVLSVLYPWADLKNVFHIDHIYPKSQFTERRLKKKGVASDAMEFYMNNVNYLGNLQLLDGTQNKEKNDSDFDVWLADNYKDSSKLKDYKEKNYIP
;
A
#
# COMPACT_ATOMS: atom_id res chain seq x y z
N ASP A 1 38.51 -15.05 2.95
CA ASP A 1 39.10 -13.70 2.90
C ASP A 1 39.29 -13.32 1.45
N MET A 2 38.72 -12.18 1.04
CA MET A 2 38.94 -11.62 -0.30
C MET A 2 40.18 -10.73 -0.24
N PHE A 3 41.13 -10.99 -1.10
CA PHE A 3 42.30 -10.15 -1.28
C PHE A 3 42.10 -9.28 -2.52
N TYR A 4 42.44 -8.00 -2.42
CA TYR A 4 42.32 -7.03 -3.50
C TYR A 4 43.70 -6.51 -3.85
N ASP A 5 44.00 -6.55 -5.14
CA ASP A 5 45.24 -5.99 -5.69
C ASP A 5 44.93 -4.87 -6.69
N PHE A 6 45.73 -3.81 -6.72
CA PHE A 6 45.66 -2.78 -7.74
C PHE A 6 46.76 -2.97 -8.76
N LEU A 7 46.38 -3.00 -10.02
CA LEU A 7 47.28 -2.97 -11.14
C LEU A 7 47.58 -1.53 -11.55
N PHE A 8 48.84 -1.15 -11.59
CA PHE A 8 49.26 0.16 -12.06
C PHE A 8 49.30 0.21 -13.58
N LEU A 9 48.19 0.60 -14.19
CA LEU A 9 48.07 0.78 -15.63
C LEU A 9 47.82 2.24 -15.95
N THR A 10 48.22 2.67 -17.15
CA THR A 10 47.74 3.91 -17.73
C THR A 10 46.27 3.80 -18.13
N GLU A 11 45.59 4.94 -18.35
CA GLU A 11 44.20 4.93 -18.79
C GLU A 11 43.99 4.21 -20.13
N GLU A 12 45.00 4.25 -21.01
CA GLU A 12 44.98 3.61 -22.31
C GLU A 12 45.14 2.09 -22.19
N GLU A 13 46.05 1.63 -21.35
CA GLU A 13 46.27 0.21 -21.04
C GLU A 13 45.02 -0.38 -20.35
N ALA A 14 44.43 0.34 -19.40
CA ALA A 14 43.20 -0.10 -18.70
C ALA A 14 42.00 -0.31 -19.63
N LYS A 15 41.87 0.48 -20.71
CA LYS A 15 40.83 0.28 -21.73
C LYS A 15 40.99 -0.99 -22.55
N ASN A 16 42.17 -1.57 -22.60
CA ASN A 16 42.46 -2.78 -23.37
C ASN A 16 42.27 -4.07 -22.58
N ILE A 17 42.08 -4.00 -21.26
CA ILE A 17 41.77 -5.15 -20.42
C ILE A 17 40.38 -5.66 -20.74
N LYS A 18 40.27 -6.91 -21.18
CA LYS A 18 38.99 -7.55 -21.51
C LYS A 18 38.51 -8.56 -20.48
N ASN A 19 39.45 -9.12 -19.67
CA ASN A 19 39.13 -10.10 -18.64
C ASN A 19 40.02 -9.92 -17.41
N ASP A 20 39.53 -10.23 -16.22
CA ASP A 20 40.20 -10.14 -14.92
C ASP A 20 41.46 -11.08 -14.82
N ASN A 21 41.62 -12.00 -15.75
CA ASN A 21 42.72 -13.00 -15.78
C ASN A 21 43.79 -12.71 -16.84
N ASP A 22 43.75 -11.54 -17.48
CA ASP A 22 44.78 -11.20 -18.47
C ASP A 22 46.11 -10.93 -17.75
N GLU A 23 47.11 -11.81 -17.93
CA GLU A 23 48.47 -11.59 -17.45
C GLU A 23 49.17 -10.59 -18.37
N TYR A 24 49.55 -9.44 -17.80
CA TYR A 24 50.32 -8.41 -18.51
C TYR A 24 51.80 -8.57 -18.17
N GLU A 25 52.62 -8.92 -19.15
CA GLU A 25 54.06 -8.92 -19.00
C GLU A 25 54.57 -7.53 -18.61
N GLY A 26 55.26 -7.42 -17.47
CA GLY A 26 55.77 -6.14 -16.96
C GLY A 26 54.80 -5.35 -16.09
N SER A 27 53.62 -5.89 -15.75
CA SER A 27 52.66 -5.25 -14.84
C SER A 27 53.07 -5.38 -13.39
N PHE A 28 52.85 -4.33 -12.60
CA PHE A 28 53.09 -4.34 -11.16
C PHE A 28 51.77 -4.26 -10.39
N TRP A 29 51.51 -5.25 -9.57
CA TRP A 29 50.36 -5.32 -8.71
C TRP A 29 50.68 -4.82 -7.31
N PHE A 30 49.88 -3.90 -6.79
CA PHE A 30 49.95 -3.43 -5.42
C PHE A 30 48.92 -4.14 -4.56
N PRO A 31 49.30 -4.95 -3.54
CA PRO A 31 48.41 -5.55 -2.59
C PRO A 31 47.74 -4.46 -1.75
N VAL A 32 46.45 -4.22 -1.94
CA VAL A 32 45.74 -3.09 -1.33
C VAL A 32 45.80 -3.10 0.19
N GLY A 33 45.77 -4.29 0.82
CA GLY A 33 45.88 -4.45 2.27
C GLY A 33 47.19 -3.89 2.84
N LYS A 34 48.28 -3.86 2.07
CA LYS A 34 49.58 -3.35 2.50
C LYS A 34 49.57 -1.86 2.84
N ILE A 35 48.59 -1.09 2.30
CA ILE A 35 48.43 0.34 2.64
C ILE A 35 48.16 0.56 4.13
N LEU A 36 47.60 -0.44 4.82
CA LEU A 36 47.29 -0.37 6.26
C LEU A 36 48.55 -0.45 7.13
N ASP A 37 49.67 -0.99 6.58
CA ASP A 37 50.95 -1.09 7.25
C ASP A 37 51.73 0.25 7.22
N PHE A 38 51.35 1.16 6.30
CA PHE A 38 52.00 2.47 6.14
C PHE A 38 51.55 3.40 7.29
N ARG A 39 52.52 3.95 8.01
CA ARG A 39 52.27 4.83 9.16
C ARG A 39 52.39 6.30 8.81
N GLU A 40 53.24 6.62 7.83
CA GLU A 40 53.53 7.98 7.39
C GLU A 40 53.50 8.07 5.86
N GLU A 41 53.38 9.28 5.31
CA GLU A 41 53.43 9.50 3.85
C GLU A 41 54.76 9.09 3.24
N SER A 42 55.84 9.14 4.02
CA SER A 42 57.17 8.67 3.60
C SER A 42 57.18 7.19 3.24
N ASP A 43 56.39 6.34 3.92
CA ASP A 43 56.33 4.90 3.64
C ASP A 43 55.82 4.61 2.22
N VAL A 44 55.02 5.51 1.66
CA VAL A 44 54.61 5.44 0.23
C VAL A 44 55.82 5.63 -0.69
N ASN A 45 56.68 6.60 -0.40
CA ASN A 45 57.87 6.85 -1.18
C ASN A 45 58.85 5.69 -1.07
N ASP A 46 59.07 5.19 0.15
CA ASP A 46 59.97 4.06 0.39
C ASP A 46 59.51 2.81 -0.38
N TYR A 47 58.19 2.54 -0.35
CA TYR A 47 57.64 1.44 -1.16
C TYR A 47 57.83 1.62 -2.66
N LEU A 48 57.68 2.84 -3.19
CA LEU A 48 57.92 3.12 -4.62
C LEU A 48 59.39 2.97 -5.01
N ILE A 49 60.32 3.32 -4.10
CA ILE A 49 61.76 3.17 -4.31
C ILE A 49 62.14 1.69 -4.24
N ASP A 50 61.72 0.97 -3.19
CA ASP A 50 62.07 -0.42 -2.95
C ASP A 50 61.58 -1.38 -4.06
N ASN A 51 60.55 -0.97 -4.79
CA ASN A 51 59.98 -1.72 -5.90
C ASN A 51 60.33 -1.12 -7.28
N ASP A 52 61.28 -0.21 -7.36
CA ASP A 52 61.77 0.43 -8.59
C ASP A 52 60.70 1.18 -9.40
N LEU A 53 59.53 1.49 -8.78
CA LEU A 53 58.38 2.11 -9.45
C LEU A 53 58.60 3.58 -9.80
N ASN A 54 59.60 4.23 -9.21
CA ASN A 54 60.01 5.61 -9.52
C ASN A 54 61.16 5.68 -10.52
N THR A 55 61.78 4.57 -10.88
CA THR A 55 62.89 4.48 -11.84
C THR A 55 62.50 3.82 -13.16
N VAL A 56 61.24 3.44 -13.35
CA VAL A 56 60.72 2.86 -14.61
C VAL A 56 61.01 3.79 -15.79
N ALA A 57 61.39 3.18 -16.91
CA ALA A 57 61.71 3.91 -18.13
C ALA A 57 60.58 4.82 -18.63
N ASP A 58 59.34 4.46 -18.35
CA ASP A 58 58.21 5.29 -18.66
C ASP A 58 57.83 6.23 -17.48
N LYS A 59 58.17 7.49 -17.64
CA LYS A 59 57.85 8.55 -16.68
C LYS A 59 56.35 8.72 -16.43
N ALA A 60 55.47 8.30 -17.36
CA ALA A 60 54.03 8.39 -17.18
C ALA A 60 53.52 7.33 -16.20
N GLN A 61 54.06 6.08 -16.29
CA GLN A 61 53.73 5.01 -15.37
C GLN A 61 54.25 5.33 -13.96
N ALA A 62 55.50 5.81 -13.81
CA ALA A 62 56.04 6.23 -12.52
C ALA A 62 55.19 7.33 -11.85
N LYS A 63 54.76 8.32 -12.61
CA LYS A 63 53.83 9.38 -12.10
C LYS A 63 52.49 8.84 -11.71
N PHE A 64 51.96 7.89 -12.47
CA PHE A 64 50.67 7.27 -12.17
C PHE A 64 50.74 6.46 -10.89
N ALA A 65 51.73 5.56 -10.73
CA ALA A 65 51.95 4.76 -9.53
C ALA A 65 52.09 5.65 -8.27
N ASN A 66 52.91 6.69 -8.36
CA ASN A 66 53.08 7.66 -7.29
C ASN A 66 51.73 8.33 -6.93
N LYS A 67 51.03 8.90 -7.90
CA LYS A 67 49.75 9.60 -7.68
C LYS A 67 48.67 8.66 -7.14
N ALA A 68 48.62 7.42 -7.60
CA ALA A 68 47.66 6.42 -7.19
C ALA A 68 47.85 6.00 -5.72
N LEU A 69 49.12 5.66 -5.35
CA LEU A 69 49.47 5.25 -3.97
C LEU A 69 49.29 6.39 -2.97
N PHE A 70 49.74 7.60 -3.26
CA PHE A 70 49.49 8.75 -2.39
C PHE A 70 48.02 9.08 -2.24
N LYS A 71 47.24 8.92 -3.31
CA LYS A 71 45.77 9.10 -3.23
C LYS A 71 45.16 8.02 -2.38
N LEU A 72 45.55 6.76 -2.51
CA LEU A 72 45.06 5.64 -1.70
C LEU A 72 45.41 5.86 -0.22
N TYR A 73 46.69 6.18 0.08
CA TYR A 73 47.12 6.51 1.43
C TYR A 73 46.30 7.65 2.02
N SER A 74 46.14 8.74 1.28
CA SER A 74 45.33 9.91 1.75
C SER A 74 43.88 9.56 1.99
N ILE A 75 43.28 8.67 1.20
CA ILE A 75 41.87 8.23 1.41
C ILE A 75 41.75 7.38 2.68
N ILE A 76 42.71 6.47 2.89
CA ILE A 76 42.64 5.52 4.02
C ILE A 76 43.05 6.17 5.34
N HIS A 77 44.16 6.97 5.35
CA HIS A 77 44.73 7.49 6.61
C HIS A 77 44.37 8.92 6.92
N ASN A 78 44.14 9.79 5.91
CA ASN A 78 43.98 11.23 6.15
C ASN A 78 42.54 11.73 5.96
N LYS A 79 41.74 11.06 5.12
CA LYS A 79 40.37 11.49 4.88
C LYS A 79 39.41 10.77 5.81
N GLN A 80 38.59 11.54 6.50
CA GLN A 80 37.44 11.01 7.22
C GLN A 80 36.33 10.65 6.22
N THR A 81 36.47 9.48 5.57
CA THR A 81 35.53 9.00 4.55
C THR A 81 34.30 8.32 5.15
N ILE A 82 34.40 7.85 6.40
CA ILE A 82 33.30 7.22 7.13
C ILE A 82 33.01 8.09 8.36
N SER A 83 31.78 8.58 8.42
CA SER A 83 31.26 9.27 9.61
C SER A 83 30.32 8.32 10.33
N TYR A 84 30.42 8.24 11.64
CA TYR A 84 29.48 7.48 12.46
C TYR A 84 28.96 8.34 13.60
N TYR A 85 27.75 8.03 14.03
CA TYR A 85 27.16 8.56 15.24
C TYR A 85 26.89 7.40 16.19
N LEU A 86 27.43 7.48 17.38
CA LEU A 86 27.21 6.47 18.42
C LEU A 86 25.91 6.78 19.18
N GLU A 87 24.92 5.92 19.03
CA GLU A 87 23.69 5.97 19.84
C GLU A 87 23.84 4.99 21.00
N GLU A 88 23.75 5.50 22.23
CA GLU A 88 23.90 4.72 23.47
C GLU A 88 22.54 4.23 24.00
N SER A 89 21.43 4.66 23.40
CA SER A 89 20.11 4.22 23.81
C SER A 89 19.87 2.78 23.43
N THR A 90 19.34 2.00 24.36
CA THR A 90 18.89 0.61 24.12
C THR A 90 17.45 0.52 23.67
N GLU A 91 16.76 1.67 23.50
CA GLU A 91 15.39 1.71 22.99
C GLU A 91 15.37 1.35 21.48
N LEU A 92 14.85 0.17 21.16
CA LEU A 92 14.83 -0.35 19.80
C LEU A 92 14.10 0.57 18.81
N ASP A 93 12.97 1.16 19.21
CA ASP A 93 12.23 2.11 18.36
C ASP A 93 13.06 3.34 17.99
N LYS A 94 13.85 3.85 18.92
CA LYS A 94 14.77 4.96 18.67
C LYS A 94 15.88 4.57 17.69
N VAL A 95 16.50 3.42 17.93
CA VAL A 95 17.57 2.88 17.06
C VAL A 95 17.05 2.67 15.65
N LEU A 96 15.87 2.05 15.49
CA LEU A 96 15.24 1.83 14.20
C LEU A 96 14.89 3.13 13.48
N ASN A 97 14.36 4.13 14.18
CA ASN A 97 14.07 5.43 13.58
C ASN A 97 15.34 6.14 13.09
N ILE A 98 16.43 6.06 13.84
CA ILE A 98 17.74 6.60 13.42
C ILE A 98 18.21 5.86 12.17
N PHE A 99 18.15 4.52 12.15
CA PHE A 99 18.55 3.69 11.03
C PHE A 99 17.77 4.05 9.74
N ILE A 100 16.44 4.20 9.82
CA ILE A 100 15.59 4.61 8.71
C ILE A 100 16.01 5.98 8.15
N ARG A 101 16.24 6.96 9.03
CA ARG A 101 16.62 8.33 8.63
C ARG A 101 17.97 8.37 7.95
N VAL A 102 18.95 7.63 8.46
CA VAL A 102 20.31 7.56 7.88
C VAL A 102 20.27 6.89 6.50
N ASN A 103 19.45 5.86 6.32
CA ASN A 103 19.32 5.13 5.06
C ASN A 103 18.33 5.75 4.06
N SER A 104 17.75 6.92 4.36
CA SER A 104 16.77 7.58 3.48
C SER A 104 17.36 8.15 2.17
N GLY A 105 18.68 8.19 2.03
CA GLY A 105 19.38 8.66 0.82
C GLY A 105 19.54 7.65 -0.32
N GLY A 106 19.08 6.39 -0.12
CA GLY A 106 19.15 5.31 -1.10
C GLY A 106 17.80 4.63 -1.29
N THR A 107 17.78 3.29 -1.39
CA THR A 107 16.54 2.51 -1.32
C THR A 107 15.94 2.70 0.07
N THR A 108 14.80 3.38 0.12
CA THR A 108 14.14 3.71 1.38
C THR A 108 13.62 2.43 2.04
N LEU A 109 14.23 2.06 3.17
CA LEU A 109 13.67 1.02 4.02
C LEU A 109 12.51 1.62 4.83
N SER A 110 11.33 1.02 4.73
CA SER A 110 10.21 1.44 5.56
C SER A 110 10.39 0.92 7.00
N TYR A 111 9.77 1.62 7.94
CA TYR A 111 9.70 1.14 9.33
C TYR A 111 9.15 -0.29 9.40
N SER A 112 8.20 -0.60 8.55
CA SER A 112 7.57 -1.90 8.43
C SER A 112 8.49 -3.00 7.93
N ASP A 113 9.40 -2.71 7.00
CA ASP A 113 10.37 -3.69 6.52
C ASP A 113 11.35 -4.09 7.63
N LEU A 114 11.73 -3.15 8.48
CA LEU A 114 12.55 -3.41 9.65
C LEU A 114 11.80 -4.19 10.73
N LEU A 115 10.55 -3.78 11.02
CA LEU A 115 9.69 -4.55 11.92
C LEU A 115 9.46 -5.96 11.41
N LEU A 116 9.24 -6.13 10.12
CA LEU A 116 9.09 -7.45 9.52
C LEU A 116 10.37 -8.28 9.71
N SER A 117 11.54 -7.70 9.44
CA SER A 117 12.82 -8.40 9.63
C SER A 117 13.05 -8.80 11.10
N PHE A 118 12.66 -7.94 12.03
CA PHE A 118 12.73 -8.25 13.45
C PHE A 118 11.73 -9.33 13.86
N ALA A 119 10.48 -9.22 13.39
CA ALA A 119 9.42 -10.15 13.67
C ALA A 119 9.71 -11.55 13.10
N THR A 120 10.18 -11.64 11.86
CA THR A 120 10.48 -12.91 11.18
C THR A 120 11.58 -13.69 11.89
N ALA A 121 12.54 -13.01 12.51
CA ALA A 121 13.60 -13.67 13.27
C ALA A 121 13.11 -14.33 14.58
N GLN A 122 11.86 -14.12 14.97
CA GLN A 122 11.28 -14.63 16.22
C GLN A 122 10.44 -15.92 16.04
N TRP A 123 10.04 -16.24 14.81
CA TRP A 123 9.30 -17.46 14.52
C TRP A 123 10.22 -18.69 14.57
N GLU A 124 9.69 -19.83 14.99
CA GLU A 124 10.47 -21.05 15.23
C GLU A 124 10.17 -22.18 14.23
N HIS A 125 8.95 -22.23 13.69
CA HIS A 125 8.46 -23.37 12.91
C HIS A 125 8.15 -23.04 11.46
N LYS A 126 7.81 -21.79 11.16
CA LYS A 126 7.47 -21.30 9.82
C LYS A 126 8.45 -20.22 9.39
N ASP A 127 8.72 -20.06 8.09
CA ASP A 127 9.39 -18.88 7.57
C ASP A 127 8.41 -17.73 7.52
N ALA A 128 8.45 -16.88 8.55
CA ALA A 128 7.53 -15.76 8.66
C ALA A 128 7.61 -14.78 7.48
N ARG A 129 8.79 -14.64 6.84
CA ARG A 129 8.93 -13.75 5.67
C ARG A 129 8.19 -14.32 4.47
N GLU A 130 8.36 -15.61 4.21
CA GLU A 130 7.68 -16.31 3.12
C GLU A 130 6.16 -16.31 3.36
N GLU A 131 5.71 -16.77 4.50
CA GLU A 131 4.29 -16.84 4.90
C GLU A 131 3.57 -15.48 4.76
N ILE A 132 4.18 -14.40 5.27
CA ILE A 132 3.57 -13.07 5.21
C ILE A 132 3.55 -12.54 3.77
N ASN A 133 4.62 -12.76 2.99
CA ASN A 133 4.65 -12.30 1.60
C ASN A 133 3.63 -13.05 0.73
N GLU A 134 3.59 -14.37 0.82
CA GLU A 134 2.63 -15.19 0.08
C GLU A 134 1.19 -14.81 0.43
N PHE A 135 0.90 -14.63 1.71
CA PHE A 135 -0.43 -14.23 2.14
C PHE A 135 -0.82 -12.82 1.65
N VAL A 136 0.11 -11.86 1.65
CA VAL A 136 -0.12 -10.52 1.07
C VAL A 136 -0.43 -10.63 -0.42
N GLU A 137 0.30 -11.45 -1.17
CA GLU A 137 0.05 -11.67 -2.59
C GLU A 137 -1.33 -12.31 -2.80
N GLU A 138 -1.65 -13.35 -2.04
CA GLU A 138 -2.92 -14.04 -2.09
C GLU A 138 -4.11 -13.08 -1.89
N VAL A 139 -4.14 -12.33 -0.80
CA VAL A 139 -5.28 -11.44 -0.50
C VAL A 139 -5.40 -10.28 -1.49
N ASN A 140 -4.29 -9.87 -2.09
CA ASN A 140 -4.30 -8.84 -3.13
C ASN A 140 -4.81 -9.32 -4.49
N MET A 141 -4.91 -10.64 -4.71
CA MET A 141 -5.51 -11.23 -5.91
C MET A 141 -7.02 -11.46 -5.78
N ILE A 142 -7.61 -11.32 -4.60
CA ILE A 142 -9.03 -11.55 -4.38
C ILE A 142 -9.88 -10.52 -5.14
N GLY A 143 -10.91 -10.98 -5.84
CA GLY A 143 -11.85 -10.14 -6.58
C GLY A 143 -11.16 -9.32 -7.68
N ARG A 144 -11.30 -7.99 -7.64
CA ARG A 144 -10.65 -7.06 -8.57
C ARG A 144 -9.29 -6.57 -8.07
N GLY A 145 -8.78 -7.19 -7.02
CA GLY A 145 -7.52 -6.89 -6.39
C GLY A 145 -7.60 -5.80 -5.33
N PHE A 146 -6.71 -5.92 -4.34
CA PHE A 146 -6.54 -4.95 -3.26
C PHE A 146 -5.12 -4.40 -3.23
N ASN A 147 -4.86 -3.47 -2.34
CA ASN A 147 -3.54 -2.94 -2.05
C ASN A 147 -3.28 -3.05 -0.53
N ILE A 148 -3.21 -4.29 -0.07
CA ILE A 148 -2.97 -4.65 1.33
C ILE A 148 -1.48 -4.85 1.51
N GLY A 149 -0.88 -4.11 2.45
CA GLY A 149 0.54 -4.24 2.78
C GLY A 149 0.78 -5.14 4.00
N LYS A 150 2.03 -5.54 4.17
CA LYS A 150 2.51 -6.32 5.32
C LYS A 150 2.12 -5.69 6.67
N ASP A 151 2.15 -4.35 6.73
CA ASP A 151 1.79 -3.58 7.93
C ASP A 151 0.36 -3.87 8.39
N LEU A 152 -0.57 -3.92 7.43
CA LEU A 152 -1.95 -4.24 7.75
C LEU A 152 -2.08 -5.67 8.28
N ILE A 153 -1.38 -6.63 7.67
CA ILE A 153 -1.39 -8.03 8.11
C ILE A 153 -0.84 -8.15 9.54
N LEU A 154 0.36 -7.60 9.77
CA LEU A 154 0.97 -7.62 11.11
C LEU A 154 0.10 -6.87 12.14
N LYS A 155 -0.46 -5.72 11.77
CA LYS A 155 -1.40 -4.98 12.63
C LYS A 155 -2.65 -5.80 12.93
N SER A 156 -3.18 -6.50 11.94
CA SER A 156 -4.32 -7.39 12.12
C SER A 156 -4.00 -8.49 13.13
N CYS A 157 -2.83 -9.10 13.03
CA CYS A 157 -2.39 -10.13 13.97
C CYS A 157 -2.32 -9.63 15.42
N LEU A 158 -1.83 -8.39 15.65
CA LEU A 158 -1.83 -7.80 17.00
C LEU A 158 -3.26 -7.67 17.58
N VAL A 159 -4.23 -7.31 16.74
CA VAL A 159 -5.63 -7.17 17.14
C VAL A 159 -6.29 -8.54 17.33
N LEU A 160 -6.07 -9.46 16.40
CA LEU A 160 -6.63 -10.81 16.40
C LEU A 160 -6.09 -11.67 17.56
N ALA A 161 -4.85 -11.42 18.00
CA ALA A 161 -4.23 -12.07 19.14
C ALA A 161 -4.69 -11.51 20.49
N ASP A 162 -5.59 -10.55 20.50
CA ASP A 162 -6.12 -9.93 21.73
C ASP A 162 -5.05 -9.21 22.57
N PHE A 163 -3.94 -8.78 21.98
CA PHE A 163 -2.91 -8.07 22.75
C PHE A 163 -3.46 -6.76 23.31
N VAL A 164 -3.03 -6.43 24.51
CA VAL A 164 -3.47 -5.21 25.24
C VAL A 164 -3.01 -3.97 24.48
N ASP A 165 -1.73 -3.96 24.11
CA ASP A 165 -1.19 -2.90 23.27
C ASP A 165 -1.11 -3.36 21.81
N ILE A 166 -1.90 -2.72 20.96
CA ILE A 166 -1.94 -2.96 19.52
C ILE A 166 -1.17 -1.90 18.72
N THR A 167 -0.44 -1.03 19.38
CA THR A 167 0.36 0.01 18.70
C THR A 167 1.39 -0.65 17.78
N PHE A 168 1.54 -0.12 16.58
CA PHE A 168 2.49 -0.66 15.59
C PHE A 168 3.91 -0.17 15.95
N LYS A 169 4.55 -0.84 16.91
CA LYS A 169 5.89 -0.56 17.42
C LYS A 169 6.65 -1.84 17.75
N VAL A 170 7.98 -1.77 17.81
CA VAL A 170 8.88 -2.94 18.00
C VAL A 170 8.53 -3.75 19.23
N ASP A 171 8.23 -3.11 20.34
CA ASP A 171 7.94 -3.78 21.63
C ASP A 171 6.80 -4.80 21.51
N ASN A 172 5.85 -4.55 20.61
CA ASN A 172 4.72 -5.43 20.39
C ASN A 172 5.05 -6.65 19.50
N PHE A 173 6.21 -6.63 18.82
CA PHE A 173 6.71 -7.73 18.00
C PHE A 173 7.81 -8.54 18.69
N ASN A 174 7.79 -8.56 20.04
CA ASN A 174 8.70 -9.37 20.84
C ASN A 174 8.46 -10.89 20.63
N ARG A 175 9.43 -11.71 21.04
CA ARG A 175 9.40 -13.16 20.88
C ARG A 175 8.09 -13.80 21.38
N GLN A 176 7.60 -13.42 22.55
CA GLN A 176 6.40 -13.99 23.13
C GLN A 176 5.17 -13.74 22.26
N ASN A 177 4.97 -12.51 21.79
CA ASN A 177 3.87 -12.16 20.92
C ASN A 177 3.99 -12.82 19.56
N MET A 178 5.21 -12.90 19.02
CA MET A 178 5.45 -13.51 17.71
C MET A 178 5.19 -15.00 17.69
N LEU A 179 5.55 -15.72 18.76
CA LEU A 179 5.20 -17.15 18.90
C LEU A 179 3.68 -17.38 19.02
N VAL A 180 2.95 -16.47 19.66
CA VAL A 180 1.48 -16.53 19.69
C VAL A 180 0.90 -16.32 18.29
N ILE A 181 1.44 -15.38 17.53
CA ILE A 181 1.01 -15.12 16.15
C ILE A 181 1.32 -16.31 15.26
N GLU A 182 2.54 -16.86 15.32
CA GLU A 182 2.94 -18.04 14.56
C GLU A 182 2.01 -19.23 14.82
N LYS A 183 1.75 -19.53 16.09
CA LYS A 183 0.87 -20.64 16.49
C LYS A 183 -0.54 -20.53 15.93
N ASN A 184 -1.05 -19.29 15.79
CA ASN A 184 -2.43 -19.05 15.35
C ASN A 184 -2.48 -18.46 13.94
N TRP A 185 -1.38 -18.53 13.18
CA TRP A 185 -1.23 -17.89 11.88
C TRP A 185 -2.35 -18.29 10.91
N ASP A 186 -2.63 -19.58 10.80
CA ASP A 186 -3.65 -20.08 9.89
C ASP A 186 -5.05 -19.58 10.27
N GLU A 187 -5.37 -19.51 11.57
CA GLU A 187 -6.65 -18.95 12.05
C GLU A 187 -6.77 -17.45 11.69
N TYR A 188 -5.68 -16.68 11.84
CA TYR A 188 -5.70 -15.25 11.56
C TYR A 188 -5.76 -14.95 10.07
N THR A 189 -5.03 -15.70 9.26
CA THR A 189 -5.06 -15.56 7.79
C THR A 189 -6.43 -15.94 7.24
N ASP A 190 -7.07 -16.99 7.73
CA ASP A 190 -8.44 -17.35 7.34
C ASP A 190 -9.44 -16.24 7.66
N ALA A 191 -9.36 -15.64 8.85
CA ALA A 191 -10.24 -14.53 9.22
C ALA A 191 -10.05 -13.31 8.31
N ILE A 192 -8.79 -12.96 8.01
CA ILE A 192 -8.45 -11.83 7.13
C ILE A 192 -8.90 -12.12 5.70
N ARG A 193 -8.64 -13.33 5.18
CA ARG A 193 -9.07 -13.75 3.84
C ARG A 193 -10.58 -13.61 3.67
N ILE A 194 -11.37 -14.16 4.59
CA ILE A 194 -12.83 -14.06 4.55
C ILE A 194 -13.29 -12.59 4.62
N ALA A 195 -12.62 -11.74 5.41
CA ALA A 195 -12.93 -10.32 5.46
C ALA A 195 -12.66 -9.63 4.10
N VAL A 196 -11.56 -9.97 3.43
CA VAL A 196 -11.24 -9.43 2.09
C VAL A 196 -12.24 -9.95 1.04
N GLU A 197 -12.59 -11.23 1.07
CA GLU A 197 -13.62 -11.82 0.20
C GLU A 197 -14.98 -11.13 0.40
N LEU A 198 -15.34 -10.84 1.64
CA LEU A 198 -16.56 -10.09 1.94
C LEU A 198 -16.52 -8.69 1.33
N MET A 199 -15.39 -7.97 1.47
CA MET A 199 -15.22 -6.64 0.85
C MET A 199 -15.31 -6.73 -0.68
N ALA A 200 -14.68 -7.73 -1.29
CA ALA A 200 -14.78 -7.98 -2.73
C ALA A 200 -16.25 -8.23 -3.15
N SER A 201 -17.01 -9.00 -2.35
CA SER A 201 -18.42 -9.26 -2.60
C SER A 201 -19.31 -7.99 -2.55
N PHE A 202 -18.86 -6.97 -1.84
CA PHE A 202 -19.51 -5.65 -1.79
C PHE A 202 -19.03 -4.69 -2.91
N GLY A 203 -18.15 -5.18 -3.82
CA GLY A 203 -17.61 -4.40 -4.93
C GLY A 203 -16.40 -3.55 -4.60
N PHE A 204 -15.82 -3.71 -3.40
CA PHE A 204 -14.59 -3.00 -3.04
C PHE A 204 -13.36 -3.62 -3.69
N SER A 205 -12.38 -2.77 -3.98
CA SER A 205 -11.10 -3.12 -4.58
C SER A 205 -10.07 -2.03 -4.26
N ARG A 206 -8.86 -2.18 -4.79
CA ARG A 206 -7.80 -1.16 -4.71
C ARG A 206 -8.21 0.23 -5.20
N ASP A 207 -9.18 0.29 -6.12
CA ASP A 207 -9.56 1.54 -6.79
C ASP A 207 -10.53 2.40 -5.96
N ASN A 208 -11.24 1.80 -5.00
CA ASN A 208 -12.33 2.44 -4.29
C ASN A 208 -12.33 2.25 -2.77
N LEU A 209 -11.46 1.40 -2.23
CA LEU A 209 -11.29 1.27 -0.78
C LEU A 209 -10.28 2.30 -0.27
N ASN A 210 -10.78 3.34 0.37
CA ASN A 210 -9.96 4.47 0.85
C ASN A 210 -9.25 4.21 2.20
N SER A 211 -9.58 3.11 2.90
CA SER A 211 -8.91 2.69 4.14
C SER A 211 -8.96 1.19 4.34
N ASN A 212 -7.82 0.53 4.22
CA ASN A 212 -7.70 -0.91 4.46
C ASN A 212 -7.88 -1.29 5.95
N SER A 213 -7.67 -0.36 6.88
CA SER A 213 -7.81 -0.63 8.32
C SER A 213 -9.21 -1.07 8.75
N ILE A 214 -10.21 -0.82 7.92
CA ILE A 214 -11.59 -1.28 8.16
C ILE A 214 -11.71 -2.82 8.11
N LEU A 215 -10.80 -3.50 7.44
CA LEU A 215 -10.74 -4.96 7.38
C LEU A 215 -10.49 -5.60 8.74
N ILE A 216 -9.71 -4.93 9.60
CA ILE A 216 -9.27 -5.50 10.89
C ILE A 216 -10.44 -5.84 11.83
N PRO A 217 -11.39 -4.94 12.10
CA PRO A 217 -12.53 -5.27 12.96
C PRO A 217 -13.46 -6.33 12.35
N ILE A 218 -13.53 -6.39 11.01
CA ILE A 218 -14.31 -7.39 10.30
C ILE A 218 -13.65 -8.77 10.48
N ALA A 219 -12.35 -8.86 10.24
CA ALA A 219 -11.58 -10.09 10.48
C ALA A 219 -11.68 -10.54 11.94
N TYR A 220 -11.61 -9.58 12.88
CA TYR A 220 -11.77 -9.89 14.30
C TYR A 220 -13.15 -10.50 14.59
N TYR A 221 -14.22 -9.93 14.06
CA TYR A 221 -15.56 -10.49 14.20
C TYR A 221 -15.66 -11.90 13.58
N ILE A 222 -15.13 -12.09 12.38
CA ILE A 222 -15.13 -13.38 11.66
C ILE A 222 -14.38 -14.44 12.49
N LYS A 223 -13.24 -14.10 13.08
CA LYS A 223 -12.50 -14.97 13.99
C LYS A 223 -13.38 -15.39 15.20
N THR A 224 -14.07 -14.44 15.83
CA THR A 224 -14.87 -14.72 17.03
C THR A 224 -16.03 -15.66 16.79
N ILE A 225 -16.50 -15.77 15.56
CA ILE A 225 -17.55 -16.73 15.15
C ILE A 225 -17.00 -18.02 14.53
N GLY A 226 -15.68 -18.25 14.61
CA GLY A 226 -14.99 -19.48 14.19
C GLY A 226 -14.70 -19.60 12.71
N ASN A 227 -14.39 -18.50 12.02
CA ASN A 227 -13.96 -18.46 10.60
C ASN A 227 -14.86 -19.29 9.66
N PRO A 228 -16.16 -19.05 9.60
CA PRO A 228 -17.03 -19.87 8.77
C PRO A 228 -16.72 -19.69 7.28
N VAL A 229 -16.22 -20.73 6.63
CA VAL A 229 -15.79 -20.73 5.21
C VAL A 229 -16.87 -20.20 4.26
N ASN A 230 -18.14 -20.41 4.58
CA ASN A 230 -19.27 -19.96 3.77
C ASN A 230 -19.86 -18.62 4.25
N PHE A 231 -19.13 -17.82 5.01
CA PHE A 231 -19.61 -16.55 5.56
C PHE A 231 -20.13 -15.60 4.47
N VAL A 232 -19.45 -15.54 3.35
CA VAL A 232 -19.75 -14.60 2.25
C VAL A 232 -21.06 -14.93 1.54
N ASP A 233 -21.42 -16.22 1.43
CA ASP A 233 -22.53 -16.65 0.56
C ASP A 233 -23.74 -17.24 1.33
N SER A 234 -23.50 -17.81 2.49
CA SER A 234 -24.59 -18.50 3.24
C SER A 234 -25.68 -17.53 3.70
N LYS A 235 -26.93 -17.97 3.52
CA LYS A 235 -28.11 -17.25 4.04
C LYS A 235 -28.07 -17.06 5.56
N LYS A 236 -27.43 -17.95 6.28
CA LYS A 236 -27.27 -17.89 7.74
C LYS A 236 -26.67 -16.55 8.19
N TYR A 237 -25.70 -16.04 7.45
CA TYR A 237 -24.98 -14.81 7.80
C TYR A 237 -25.47 -13.57 7.05
N ALA A 238 -26.59 -13.64 6.33
CA ALA A 238 -27.08 -12.54 5.52
C ALA A 238 -27.37 -11.27 6.35
N SER A 239 -27.90 -11.43 7.56
CA SER A 239 -28.15 -10.33 8.49
C SER A 239 -26.85 -9.63 8.91
N ASP A 240 -25.84 -10.42 9.29
CA ASP A 240 -24.55 -9.88 9.73
C ASP A 240 -23.82 -9.17 8.57
N ARG A 241 -23.81 -9.76 7.39
CA ARG A 241 -23.27 -9.09 6.19
C ARG A 241 -23.99 -7.77 5.91
N GLY A 242 -25.30 -7.71 6.09
CA GLY A 242 -26.07 -6.46 5.95
C GLY A 242 -25.65 -5.39 6.97
N LYS A 243 -25.48 -5.78 8.24
CA LYS A 243 -24.98 -4.89 9.31
C LYS A 243 -23.55 -4.43 9.03
N ILE A 244 -22.66 -5.34 8.65
CA ILE A 244 -21.27 -5.05 8.30
C ILE A 244 -21.23 -4.09 7.11
N LYS A 245 -22.02 -4.34 6.05
CA LYS A 245 -22.10 -3.44 4.89
C LYS A 245 -22.52 -2.03 5.28
N LYS A 246 -23.57 -1.89 6.12
CA LYS A 246 -24.00 -0.59 6.64
C LYS A 246 -22.89 0.13 7.39
N TRP A 247 -22.20 -0.59 8.27
CA TRP A 247 -21.10 -0.03 9.05
C TRP A 247 -19.92 0.40 8.15
N ILE A 248 -19.52 -0.44 7.18
CA ILE A 248 -18.46 -0.12 6.21
C ILE A 248 -18.79 1.16 5.44
N VAL A 249 -19.96 1.18 4.80
CA VAL A 249 -20.40 2.32 3.97
C VAL A 249 -20.40 3.60 4.79
N ALA A 250 -21.02 3.59 5.97
CA ALA A 250 -21.08 4.76 6.83
C ALA A 250 -19.68 5.19 7.31
N SER A 251 -18.83 4.24 7.70
CA SER A 251 -17.46 4.52 8.16
C SER A 251 -16.58 5.11 7.07
N LEU A 252 -16.68 4.62 5.82
CA LEU A 252 -15.91 5.13 4.69
C LEU A 252 -16.38 6.54 4.32
N LEU A 253 -17.67 6.77 4.17
CA LEU A 253 -18.23 8.09 3.84
C LEU A 253 -17.99 9.14 4.93
N ARG A 254 -17.96 8.73 6.19
CA ARG A 254 -17.63 9.58 7.34
C ARG A 254 -16.12 9.64 7.63
N ARG A 255 -15.29 8.97 6.82
CA ARG A 255 -13.82 8.94 6.94
C ARG A 255 -13.31 8.58 8.34
N VAL A 256 -14.01 7.67 9.02
CA VAL A 256 -13.80 7.30 10.42
C VAL A 256 -12.40 6.74 10.66
N PHE A 257 -11.79 6.13 9.65
CA PHE A 257 -10.44 5.53 9.69
C PHE A 257 -9.32 6.46 9.16
N SER A 258 -9.60 7.73 8.88
CA SER A 258 -8.64 8.65 8.26
C SER A 258 -7.48 9.06 9.17
N SER A 259 -7.61 8.93 10.48
CA SER A 259 -6.57 9.27 11.46
C SER A 259 -6.57 8.29 12.62
N GLN A 260 -5.38 7.91 13.09
CA GLN A 260 -5.14 7.07 14.27
C GLN A 260 -6.14 5.90 14.43
N PRO A 261 -6.07 4.86 13.59
CA PRO A 261 -7.05 3.77 13.55
C PRO A 261 -7.18 3.03 14.90
N ASP A 262 -6.17 3.02 15.76
CA ASP A 262 -6.18 2.36 17.06
C ASP A 262 -7.32 2.84 17.97
N GLY A 263 -7.70 4.11 17.85
CA GLY A 263 -8.83 4.67 18.59
C GLY A 263 -10.20 4.13 18.16
N ILE A 264 -10.26 3.36 17.06
CA ILE A 264 -11.46 2.62 16.64
C ILE A 264 -11.26 1.13 16.88
N LEU A 265 -10.09 0.61 16.54
CA LEU A 265 -9.80 -0.81 16.59
C LEU A 265 -9.99 -1.38 17.99
N ARG A 266 -9.46 -0.70 19.03
CA ARG A 266 -9.60 -1.15 20.42
C ARG A 266 -11.06 -1.16 20.89
N PRO A 267 -11.83 -0.05 20.81
CA PRO A 267 -13.22 -0.04 21.28
C PRO A 267 -14.11 -1.03 20.49
N VAL A 268 -13.93 -1.16 19.17
CA VAL A 268 -14.73 -2.11 18.39
C VAL A 268 -14.39 -3.55 18.76
N ARG A 269 -13.10 -3.87 18.95
CA ARG A 269 -12.68 -5.17 19.47
C ARG A 269 -13.35 -5.49 20.82
N GLU A 270 -13.30 -4.56 21.77
CA GLU A 270 -13.90 -4.74 23.10
C GLU A 270 -15.41 -4.98 23.03
N ILE A 271 -16.12 -4.28 22.11
CA ILE A 271 -17.54 -4.49 21.88
C ILE A 271 -17.81 -5.89 21.33
N ILE A 272 -17.04 -6.31 20.32
CA ILE A 272 -17.18 -7.64 19.73
C ILE A 272 -16.88 -8.73 20.77
N GLN A 273 -15.83 -8.58 21.59
CA GLN A 273 -15.50 -9.53 22.66
C GLN A 273 -16.61 -9.71 23.70
N LYS A 274 -17.27 -8.61 24.07
CA LYS A 274 -18.36 -8.61 25.05
C LYS A 274 -19.68 -9.11 24.49
N ASN A 275 -19.77 -9.19 23.17
CA ASN A 275 -21.01 -9.57 22.48
C ASN A 275 -21.23 -11.09 22.56
N THR A 276 -22.20 -11.51 23.33
CA THR A 276 -22.56 -12.93 23.50
C THR A 276 -23.60 -13.42 22.48
N SER A 277 -24.17 -12.52 21.65
CA SER A 277 -25.20 -12.88 20.69
C SER A 277 -24.68 -13.63 19.47
N GLY A 278 -23.38 -13.55 19.20
CA GLY A 278 -22.75 -14.06 17.99
C GLY A 278 -23.06 -13.28 16.71
N ALA A 279 -23.93 -12.27 16.76
CA ALA A 279 -24.25 -11.39 15.66
C ALA A 279 -23.31 -10.17 15.64
N PHE A 280 -23.11 -9.55 14.47
CA PHE A 280 -22.29 -8.32 14.39
C PHE A 280 -22.97 -7.18 15.20
N PRO A 281 -22.26 -6.59 16.19
CA PRO A 281 -22.82 -5.65 17.16
C PRO A 281 -22.88 -4.21 16.62
N LEU A 282 -23.64 -3.97 15.56
CA LEU A 282 -23.70 -2.69 14.86
C LEU A 282 -24.20 -1.55 15.77
N GLU A 283 -25.27 -1.79 16.53
CA GLU A 283 -25.90 -0.74 17.33
C GLU A 283 -24.97 -0.31 18.49
N GLU A 284 -24.31 -1.27 19.13
CA GLU A 284 -23.34 -1.01 20.20
C GLU A 284 -22.12 -0.21 19.67
N ILE A 285 -21.68 -0.50 18.44
CA ILE A 285 -20.63 0.27 17.79
C ILE A 285 -21.09 1.71 17.50
N ILE A 286 -22.31 1.88 16.98
CA ILE A 286 -22.90 3.20 16.74
C ILE A 286 -22.97 4.00 18.04
N ASP A 287 -23.51 3.42 19.09
CA ASP A 287 -23.68 4.09 20.38
C ASP A 287 -22.33 4.46 21.01
N ARG A 288 -21.30 3.63 20.85
CA ARG A 288 -19.96 3.90 21.37
C ARG A 288 -19.33 5.15 20.80
N PHE A 289 -19.59 5.45 19.52
CA PHE A 289 -18.97 6.59 18.84
C PHE A 289 -19.88 7.80 18.67
N LYS A 290 -21.12 7.71 19.16
CA LYS A 290 -22.13 8.78 19.07
C LYS A 290 -21.58 10.10 19.63
N GLY A 291 -21.72 11.17 18.85
CA GLY A 291 -21.29 12.52 19.22
C GLY A 291 -19.76 12.73 19.23
N THR A 292 -18.97 11.77 18.76
CA THR A 292 -17.52 11.91 18.56
C THR A 292 -17.20 12.27 17.10
N ASN A 293 -15.93 12.59 16.82
CA ASN A 293 -15.44 12.75 15.44
C ASN A 293 -15.47 11.45 14.61
N ARG A 294 -15.84 10.33 15.24
CA ARG A 294 -15.99 8.99 14.63
C ARG A 294 -17.44 8.54 14.58
N ASP A 295 -18.37 9.44 14.82
CA ASP A 295 -19.78 9.19 14.68
C ASP A 295 -20.11 8.93 13.21
N ILE A 296 -20.77 7.79 12.95
CA ILE A 296 -21.20 7.38 11.59
C ILE A 296 -22.60 7.87 11.24
N LYS A 297 -23.22 8.67 12.10
CA LYS A 297 -24.51 9.29 11.82
C LYS A 297 -24.39 10.37 10.75
N PHE A 298 -25.33 10.39 9.82
CA PHE A 298 -25.45 11.43 8.80
C PHE A 298 -26.37 12.53 9.28
N THR A 299 -25.96 13.78 9.06
CA THR A 299 -26.78 14.98 9.16
C THR A 299 -27.19 15.44 7.76
N ASP A 300 -28.17 16.34 7.65
CA ASP A 300 -28.59 16.89 6.36
C ASP A 300 -27.40 17.51 5.59
N ASP A 301 -26.53 18.27 6.28
CA ASP A 301 -25.31 18.84 5.69
C ASP A 301 -24.38 17.76 5.14
N THR A 302 -24.22 16.65 5.86
CA THR A 302 -23.35 15.55 5.38
C THR A 302 -23.95 14.83 4.18
N ILE A 303 -25.27 14.69 4.13
CA ILE A 303 -25.99 14.12 2.97
C ILE A 303 -25.85 15.07 1.78
N GLU A 304 -26.07 16.38 1.98
CA GLU A 304 -25.90 17.38 0.92
C GLU A 304 -24.48 17.35 0.33
N ASN A 305 -23.45 17.23 1.18
CA ASN A 305 -22.06 17.10 0.71
C ASN A 305 -21.84 15.85 -0.15
N LEU A 306 -22.57 14.74 0.05
CA LEU A 306 -22.46 13.55 -0.78
C LEU A 306 -22.99 13.78 -2.20
N LEU A 307 -23.92 14.73 -2.42
CA LEU A 307 -24.41 15.07 -3.75
C LEU A 307 -23.32 15.65 -4.64
N TRP A 308 -22.26 16.22 -4.03
CA TRP A 308 -21.09 16.75 -4.72
C TRP A 308 -19.99 15.70 -4.96
N THR A 309 -20.30 14.42 -4.81
CA THR A 309 -19.39 13.32 -5.12
C THR A 309 -19.07 13.32 -6.61
N LYS A 310 -17.76 13.22 -6.95
CA LYS A 310 -17.28 13.28 -8.34
C LYS A 310 -16.96 11.90 -8.89
N TYR A 311 -17.12 11.75 -10.18
CA TYR A 311 -16.59 10.63 -10.95
C TYR A 311 -15.07 10.47 -10.70
N GLY A 312 -14.64 9.23 -10.47
CA GLY A 312 -13.23 8.91 -10.17
C GLY A 312 -12.80 9.14 -8.72
N SER A 313 -13.69 9.65 -7.84
CA SER A 313 -13.42 9.66 -6.41
C SER A 313 -13.64 8.28 -5.79
N SER A 314 -12.90 7.95 -4.74
CA SER A 314 -13.07 6.71 -3.96
C SER A 314 -14.47 6.57 -3.37
N ASP A 315 -15.15 7.70 -3.10
CA ASP A 315 -16.48 7.72 -2.49
C ASP A 315 -17.58 7.42 -3.51
N ALA A 316 -17.32 7.59 -4.83
CA ALA A 316 -18.35 7.46 -5.86
C ALA A 316 -19.03 6.08 -5.87
N LEU A 317 -18.26 5.00 -5.81
CA LEU A 317 -18.84 3.65 -5.73
C LEU A 317 -19.63 3.48 -4.43
N VAL A 318 -19.11 3.98 -3.32
CA VAL A 318 -19.74 3.82 -2.00
C VAL A 318 -21.11 4.51 -2.00
N VAL A 319 -21.20 5.75 -2.48
CA VAL A 319 -22.45 6.49 -2.59
C VAL A 319 -23.42 5.79 -3.55
N LEU A 320 -22.96 5.41 -4.74
CA LEU A 320 -23.77 4.72 -5.73
C LEU A 320 -24.25 3.36 -5.22
N SER A 321 -23.47 2.63 -4.41
CA SER A 321 -23.88 1.36 -3.81
C SER A 321 -25.05 1.50 -2.82
N VAL A 322 -25.23 2.68 -2.25
CA VAL A 322 -26.40 3.01 -1.40
C VAL A 322 -27.59 3.34 -2.27
N LEU A 323 -27.41 4.12 -3.33
CA LEU A 323 -28.48 4.50 -4.26
C LEU A 323 -28.99 3.31 -5.08
N TYR A 324 -28.09 2.35 -5.42
CA TYR A 324 -28.42 1.19 -6.24
C TYR A 324 -28.35 -0.13 -5.43
N PRO A 325 -29.23 -0.32 -4.41
CA PRO A 325 -29.19 -1.50 -3.52
C PRO A 325 -29.49 -2.82 -4.25
N TRP A 326 -30.08 -2.75 -5.45
CA TRP A 326 -30.36 -3.89 -6.32
C TRP A 326 -29.13 -4.38 -7.08
N ALA A 327 -28.07 -3.57 -7.20
CA ALA A 327 -26.87 -3.96 -7.93
C ALA A 327 -26.10 -5.04 -7.16
N ASP A 328 -25.97 -6.22 -7.78
CA ASP A 328 -25.08 -7.26 -7.26
C ASP A 328 -23.63 -6.95 -7.63
N LEU A 329 -22.94 -6.27 -6.74
CA LEU A 329 -21.56 -5.79 -6.94
C LEU A 329 -20.51 -6.91 -6.99
N LYS A 330 -20.91 -8.18 -6.85
CA LYS A 330 -20.07 -9.32 -7.22
C LYS A 330 -19.81 -9.35 -8.74
N ASN A 331 -20.76 -8.84 -9.51
CA ASN A 331 -20.62 -8.66 -10.96
C ASN A 331 -19.85 -7.38 -11.29
N VAL A 332 -19.41 -7.27 -12.53
CA VAL A 332 -18.65 -6.11 -12.99
C VAL A 332 -19.62 -4.97 -13.29
N PHE A 333 -19.69 -4.02 -12.37
CA PHE A 333 -20.34 -2.72 -12.60
C PHE A 333 -19.29 -1.65 -12.83
N HIS A 334 -19.63 -0.70 -13.70
CA HIS A 334 -18.84 0.49 -13.96
C HIS A 334 -19.62 1.71 -13.49
N ILE A 335 -18.89 2.68 -12.92
CA ILE A 335 -19.45 4.03 -12.73
C ILE A 335 -19.43 4.69 -14.10
N ASP A 336 -20.60 5.00 -14.61
CA ASP A 336 -20.80 5.60 -15.92
C ASP A 336 -21.51 6.95 -15.80
N HIS A 337 -21.30 7.82 -16.80
CA HIS A 337 -22.04 9.06 -16.92
C HIS A 337 -23.41 8.77 -17.57
N ILE A 338 -24.51 9.14 -16.91
CA ILE A 338 -25.86 9.01 -17.48
C ILE A 338 -25.88 9.68 -18.84
N TYR A 339 -25.54 10.97 -18.88
CA TYR A 339 -25.31 11.70 -20.11
C TYR A 339 -23.80 11.76 -20.39
N PRO A 340 -23.30 11.18 -21.47
CA PRO A 340 -21.85 11.07 -21.74
C PRO A 340 -21.13 12.42 -21.67
N LYS A 341 -19.97 12.43 -21.02
CA LYS A 341 -19.15 13.65 -20.86
C LYS A 341 -18.88 14.34 -22.20
N SER A 342 -18.72 13.56 -23.28
CA SER A 342 -18.50 14.08 -24.63
C SER A 342 -19.63 15.01 -25.12
N GLN A 343 -20.84 14.90 -24.53
CA GLN A 343 -21.98 15.73 -24.89
C GLN A 343 -21.93 17.13 -24.27
N PHE A 344 -21.12 17.35 -23.23
CA PHE A 344 -21.01 18.59 -22.47
C PHE A 344 -19.91 19.52 -23.00
N THR A 345 -19.96 19.77 -24.32
CA THR A 345 -19.14 20.81 -24.96
C THR A 345 -20.04 21.98 -25.35
N GLU A 346 -19.52 23.19 -25.35
CA GLU A 346 -20.28 24.41 -25.70
C GLU A 346 -21.03 24.22 -27.04
N ARG A 347 -20.35 23.68 -28.07
CA ARG A 347 -20.92 23.41 -29.39
C ARG A 347 -22.13 22.44 -29.33
N ARG A 348 -22.03 21.36 -28.53
CA ARG A 348 -23.09 20.34 -28.43
C ARG A 348 -24.25 20.84 -27.61
N LEU A 349 -23.98 21.54 -26.49
CA LEU A 349 -25.00 22.13 -25.63
C LEU A 349 -25.81 23.20 -26.40
N LYS A 350 -25.13 24.05 -27.17
CA LYS A 350 -25.79 25.03 -28.05
C LYS A 350 -26.69 24.37 -29.07
N LYS A 351 -26.23 23.26 -29.69
CA LYS A 351 -27.04 22.48 -30.66
C LYS A 351 -28.28 21.87 -30.00
N LYS A 352 -28.22 21.53 -28.71
CA LYS A 352 -29.35 21.01 -27.92
C LYS A 352 -30.27 22.12 -27.35
N GLY A 353 -30.01 23.38 -27.69
CA GLY A 353 -30.84 24.51 -27.25
C GLY A 353 -30.60 24.96 -25.81
N VAL A 354 -29.49 24.56 -25.19
CA VAL A 354 -29.14 25.03 -23.83
C VAL A 354 -28.81 26.51 -23.86
N ALA A 355 -29.39 27.29 -22.95
CA ALA A 355 -29.13 28.73 -22.83
C ALA A 355 -27.66 29.00 -22.48
N SER A 356 -27.08 30.08 -23.00
CA SER A 356 -25.65 30.37 -22.87
C SER A 356 -25.18 30.54 -21.41
N ASP A 357 -26.02 31.09 -20.56
CA ASP A 357 -25.80 31.27 -19.12
C ASP A 357 -25.82 29.95 -18.32
N ALA A 358 -26.49 28.93 -18.84
CA ALA A 358 -26.55 27.60 -18.22
C ALA A 358 -25.43 26.65 -18.71
N MET A 359 -24.77 26.94 -19.84
CA MET A 359 -23.78 26.04 -20.44
C MET A 359 -22.59 25.78 -19.51
N GLU A 360 -22.06 26.84 -18.88
CA GLU A 360 -20.95 26.74 -17.96
C GLU A 360 -21.30 25.85 -16.74
N PHE A 361 -22.50 25.98 -16.21
CA PHE A 361 -22.99 25.14 -15.15
C PHE A 361 -22.99 23.65 -15.55
N TYR A 362 -23.52 23.31 -16.72
CA TYR A 362 -23.53 21.92 -17.19
C TYR A 362 -22.13 21.37 -17.42
N MET A 363 -21.23 22.12 -18.04
CA MET A 363 -19.85 21.69 -18.29
C MET A 363 -19.09 21.46 -17.00
N ASN A 364 -19.25 22.31 -15.99
CA ASN A 364 -18.58 22.19 -14.69
C ASN A 364 -19.13 21.06 -13.84
N ASN A 365 -20.40 20.69 -14.01
CA ASN A 365 -21.08 19.72 -13.16
C ASN A 365 -21.26 18.31 -13.78
N VAL A 366 -20.76 18.09 -15.00
CA VAL A 366 -20.93 16.80 -15.71
C VAL A 366 -20.39 15.59 -14.94
N ASN A 367 -19.38 15.78 -14.09
CA ASN A 367 -18.74 14.70 -13.33
C ASN A 367 -19.32 14.48 -11.93
N TYR A 368 -20.36 15.18 -11.54
CA TYR A 368 -20.95 15.02 -10.21
C TYR A 368 -22.03 13.94 -10.17
N LEU A 369 -22.37 13.49 -8.97
CA LEU A 369 -23.26 12.38 -8.68
C LEU A 369 -24.55 12.39 -9.48
N GLY A 370 -25.15 13.57 -9.68
CA GLY A 370 -26.41 13.73 -10.44
C GLY A 370 -26.32 13.27 -11.91
N ASN A 371 -25.13 13.09 -12.45
CA ASN A 371 -24.90 12.54 -13.79
C ASN A 371 -24.18 11.16 -13.74
N LEU A 372 -24.15 10.48 -12.60
CA LEU A 372 -23.46 9.20 -12.44
C LEU A 372 -24.45 8.06 -12.17
N GLN A 373 -24.15 6.89 -12.72
CA GLN A 373 -24.91 5.66 -12.50
C GLN A 373 -23.98 4.46 -12.36
N LEU A 374 -24.51 3.36 -11.80
CA LEU A 374 -23.91 2.04 -11.92
C LEU A 374 -24.48 1.34 -13.15
N LEU A 375 -23.63 0.97 -14.08
CA LEU A 375 -24.04 0.26 -15.28
C LEU A 375 -23.30 -1.07 -15.37
N ASP A 376 -24.02 -2.14 -15.72
CA ASP A 376 -23.41 -3.44 -15.99
C ASP A 376 -22.35 -3.34 -17.09
N GLY A 377 -21.29 -4.13 -16.99
CA GLY A 377 -20.15 -4.03 -17.89
C GLY A 377 -20.49 -4.23 -19.37
N THR A 378 -21.51 -5.04 -19.69
CA THR A 378 -22.00 -5.25 -21.05
C THR A 378 -22.76 -4.01 -21.53
N GLN A 379 -23.71 -3.56 -20.74
CA GLN A 379 -24.51 -2.36 -21.04
C GLN A 379 -23.63 -1.10 -21.17
N ASN A 380 -22.59 -1.00 -20.34
CA ASN A 380 -21.65 0.11 -20.42
C ASN A 380 -20.87 0.14 -21.74
N LYS A 381 -20.45 -1.03 -22.24
CA LYS A 381 -19.80 -1.14 -23.58
C LYS A 381 -20.76 -0.81 -24.71
N GLU A 382 -22.01 -1.24 -24.62
CA GLU A 382 -23.05 -0.97 -25.61
C GLU A 382 -23.42 0.52 -25.64
N LYS A 383 -23.54 1.15 -24.48
CA LYS A 383 -23.87 2.58 -24.36
C LYS A 383 -22.75 3.46 -24.90
N ASN A 384 -21.51 3.18 -24.53
CA ASN A 384 -20.34 3.97 -24.91
C ASN A 384 -20.59 5.50 -24.78
N ASP A 385 -20.40 6.28 -25.82
CA ASP A 385 -20.66 7.73 -25.86
C ASP A 385 -21.98 8.11 -26.58
N SER A 386 -22.89 7.12 -26.76
CA SER A 386 -24.19 7.32 -27.38
C SER A 386 -25.02 8.34 -26.60
N ASP A 387 -25.86 9.10 -27.33
CA ASP A 387 -26.84 9.96 -26.68
C ASP A 387 -27.75 9.11 -25.80
N PHE A 388 -27.93 9.55 -24.55
CA PHE A 388 -28.64 8.74 -23.56
C PHE A 388 -30.08 8.42 -23.95
N ASP A 389 -30.79 9.40 -24.52
CA ASP A 389 -32.18 9.21 -24.94
C ASP A 389 -32.30 8.22 -26.11
N VAL A 390 -31.32 8.27 -27.03
CA VAL A 390 -31.23 7.31 -28.13
C VAL A 390 -30.96 5.91 -27.62
N TRP A 391 -29.95 5.77 -26.74
CA TRP A 391 -29.61 4.50 -26.12
C TRP A 391 -30.79 3.89 -25.34
N LEU A 392 -31.54 4.72 -24.58
CA LEU A 392 -32.74 4.27 -23.89
C LEU A 392 -33.80 3.76 -24.85
N ALA A 393 -34.08 4.50 -25.93
CA ALA A 393 -35.09 4.12 -26.90
C ALA A 393 -34.74 2.79 -27.64
N ASP A 394 -33.47 2.57 -27.91
CA ASP A 394 -32.99 1.36 -28.59
C ASP A 394 -33.07 0.13 -27.68
N ASN A 395 -32.75 0.27 -26.39
CA ASN A 395 -32.66 -0.84 -25.45
C ASN A 395 -33.97 -1.14 -24.71
N TYR A 396 -34.81 -0.12 -24.49
CA TYR A 396 -36.06 -0.23 -23.70
C TYR A 396 -37.28 0.15 -24.55
N LYS A 397 -37.58 -0.70 -25.60
CA LYS A 397 -38.74 -0.49 -26.50
C LYS A 397 -40.08 -0.69 -25.78
N ASP A 398 -40.11 -1.48 -24.72
CA ASP A 398 -41.27 -1.72 -23.91
C ASP A 398 -41.42 -0.58 -22.86
N SER A 399 -42.59 0.08 -22.84
CA SER A 399 -42.84 1.22 -21.97
C SER A 399 -42.82 0.86 -20.48
N SER A 400 -43.18 -0.36 -20.10
CA SER A 400 -43.09 -0.84 -18.72
C SER A 400 -41.60 -1.02 -18.30
N LYS A 401 -40.83 -1.67 -19.16
CA LYS A 401 -39.39 -1.84 -18.90
C LYS A 401 -38.61 -0.52 -18.86
N LEU A 402 -39.00 0.43 -19.70
CA LEU A 402 -38.43 1.77 -19.68
C LEU A 402 -38.76 2.50 -18.37
N LYS A 403 -39.99 2.39 -17.92
CA LYS A 403 -40.42 2.96 -16.65
C LYS A 403 -39.67 2.35 -15.46
N ASP A 404 -39.59 1.03 -15.43
CA ASP A 404 -38.85 0.28 -14.41
C ASP A 404 -37.36 0.67 -14.37
N TYR A 405 -36.74 0.84 -15.56
CA TYR A 405 -35.35 1.28 -15.65
C TYR A 405 -35.17 2.69 -15.07
N LYS A 406 -36.04 3.63 -15.49
CA LYS A 406 -35.98 5.03 -15.00
C LYS A 406 -36.16 5.10 -13.50
N GLU A 407 -37.17 4.41 -12.93
CA GLU A 407 -37.43 4.38 -11.50
C GLU A 407 -36.24 3.78 -10.71
N LYS A 408 -35.69 2.65 -11.19
CA LYS A 408 -34.52 2.00 -10.56
C LYS A 408 -33.28 2.85 -10.56
N ASN A 409 -33.10 3.68 -11.57
CA ASN A 409 -31.90 4.48 -11.78
C ASN A 409 -32.09 5.96 -11.41
N TYR A 410 -33.23 6.30 -10.78
CA TYR A 410 -33.57 7.69 -10.37
C TYR A 410 -33.53 8.68 -11.55
N ILE A 411 -33.96 8.23 -12.72
CA ILE A 411 -33.97 9.02 -13.96
C ILE A 411 -35.40 9.57 -14.16
N PRO A 412 -35.57 10.89 -14.27
CA PRO A 412 -36.87 11.49 -14.45
C PRO A 412 -37.60 11.13 -15.75
#